data_3ed63801b4e675d6de78ed4b7b424e32
#
_entry.id   3ed63801b4e675d6de78ed4b7b424e32
#
_cell.length_a   1.000
_cell.length_b   1.000
_cell.length_c   1.000
_cell.angle_alpha   90.00
_cell.angle_beta   90.00
_cell.angle_gamma   90.00
#
_symmetry.space_group_name_H-M   'P 1'
#
loop_
_entity.id
_entity.type
_entity.pdbx_description
1 polymer ?
#
loop_
_entity_poly.entity_id
_entity_poly.type
_entity_poly.pdbx_seq_one_letter_code
_entity_poly.pdbx_strand_id
1 'polypeptide(L)'
;LVVAGCIGKAGALAAMEKKKEALEARFHGVFLDRLKTAAERALELPQEFFEDPGVTEWEYVEEGGILAALWNISGAYEQGISFSLLKIPVSQEIIEVCELFDLNPYRLRSGQCVLMVSDHGWDLAERLREMGAEAAVIGKVERGIARKMTGLGSTGFLERPQPDEVLKLG
;
A
#
# COMPACT_ATOMS: atom_id res chain seq x y z
N LEU A 1 -1.49 -8.69 9.94
CA LEU A 1 -1.69 -7.55 9.03
C LEU A 1 -1.73 -8.06 7.60
N VAL A 2 -2.83 -7.77 6.90
CA VAL A 2 -3.06 -8.12 5.50
C VAL A 2 -3.27 -6.86 4.69
N VAL A 3 -2.61 -6.76 3.54
CA VAL A 3 -2.87 -5.71 2.55
C VAL A 3 -3.59 -6.34 1.36
N ALA A 4 -4.72 -5.77 0.98
CA ALA A 4 -5.47 -6.09 -0.22
C ALA A 4 -5.33 -4.97 -1.24
N GLY A 5 -4.94 -5.29 -2.45
CA GLY A 5 -4.59 -4.35 -3.51
C GLY A 5 -3.13 -3.92 -3.49
N CYS A 6 -2.71 -3.19 -4.52
CA CYS A 6 -1.37 -2.60 -4.63
C CYS A 6 -1.36 -1.17 -4.13
N ILE A 7 -0.24 -0.78 -3.50
CA ILE A 7 -0.03 0.60 -3.05
C ILE A 7 0.34 1.55 -4.20
N GLY A 8 0.17 2.85 -3.97
CA GLY A 8 0.69 3.92 -4.83
C GLY A 8 -0.11 4.22 -6.09
N LYS A 9 -1.25 3.58 -6.32
CA LYS A 9 -2.05 3.75 -7.55
C LYS A 9 -2.54 5.18 -7.77
N ALA A 10 -3.13 5.80 -6.76
CA ALA A 10 -3.63 7.17 -6.88
C ALA A 10 -2.50 8.18 -7.10
N GLY A 11 -1.35 7.96 -6.48
CA GLY A 11 -0.15 8.76 -6.73
C GLY A 11 0.40 8.59 -8.15
N ALA A 12 0.39 7.36 -8.67
CA ALA A 12 0.79 7.09 -10.06
C ALA A 12 -0.16 7.79 -11.06
N LEU A 13 -1.46 7.76 -10.83
CA LEU A 13 -2.43 8.49 -11.66
C LEU A 13 -2.16 10.00 -11.63
N ALA A 14 -1.88 10.56 -10.45
CA ALA A 14 -1.50 11.96 -10.32
C ALA A 14 -0.21 12.31 -11.09
N ALA A 15 0.78 11.42 -11.07
CA ALA A 15 2.00 11.58 -11.86
C ALA A 15 1.73 11.53 -13.37
N MET A 16 0.87 10.63 -13.82
CA MET A 16 0.47 10.53 -15.23
C MET A 16 -0.25 11.80 -15.71
N GLU A 17 -1.04 12.42 -14.86
CA GLU A 17 -1.74 13.66 -15.19
C GLU A 17 -0.79 14.87 -15.17
N LYS A 18 0.00 15.03 -14.11
CA LYS A 18 0.82 16.22 -13.87
C LYS A 18 2.18 16.21 -14.57
N LYS A 19 2.72 15.04 -14.86
CA LYS A 19 4.09 14.84 -15.38
C LYS A 19 4.12 14.03 -16.68
N LYS A 20 3.08 14.14 -17.48
CA LYS A 20 2.91 13.40 -18.73
C LYS A 20 4.13 13.49 -19.64
N GLU A 21 4.62 14.69 -19.91
CA GLU A 21 5.78 14.90 -20.80
C GLU A 21 7.05 14.21 -20.29
N ALA A 22 7.30 14.26 -18.98
CA ALA A 22 8.46 13.61 -18.39
C ALA A 22 8.36 12.08 -18.47
N LEU A 23 7.16 11.53 -18.29
CA LEU A 23 6.90 10.09 -18.43
C LEU A 23 7.07 9.63 -19.88
N GLU A 24 6.52 10.37 -20.84
CA GLU A 24 6.64 10.08 -22.29
C GLU A 24 8.10 10.20 -22.79
N ALA A 25 8.88 11.10 -22.20
CA ALA A 25 10.30 11.23 -22.51
C ALA A 25 11.15 10.09 -21.95
N ARG A 26 10.73 9.48 -20.84
CA ARG A 26 11.51 8.42 -20.15
C ARG A 26 11.11 7.01 -20.53
N PHE A 27 9.83 6.77 -20.82
CA PHE A 27 9.28 5.43 -21.02
C PHE A 27 8.64 5.27 -22.38
N HIS A 28 8.72 4.04 -22.92
CA HIS A 28 8.03 3.67 -24.16
C HIS A 28 6.52 3.49 -23.95
N GLY A 29 5.75 3.60 -25.03
CA GLY A 29 4.29 3.48 -25.01
C GLY A 29 3.77 2.19 -24.36
N VAL A 30 4.43 1.05 -24.60
CA VAL A 30 4.05 -0.23 -23.96
C VAL A 30 4.16 -0.17 -22.44
N PHE A 31 5.19 0.47 -21.92
CA PHE A 31 5.32 0.67 -20.46
C PHE A 31 4.23 1.58 -19.93
N LEU A 32 3.95 2.70 -20.62
CA LEU A 32 2.91 3.65 -20.21
C LEU A 32 1.51 3.01 -20.22
N ASP A 33 1.22 2.13 -21.16
CA ASP A 33 -0.03 1.35 -21.18
C ASP A 33 -0.12 0.39 -19.98
N ARG A 34 0.96 -0.29 -19.64
CA ARG A 34 1.02 -1.15 -18.44
C ARG A 34 0.88 -0.34 -17.16
N LEU A 35 1.54 0.81 -17.07
CA LEU A 35 1.42 1.73 -15.94
C LEU A 35 -0.04 2.16 -15.76
N LYS A 36 -0.69 2.57 -16.82
CA LYS A 36 -2.10 2.96 -16.80
C LYS A 36 -2.98 1.81 -16.29
N THR A 37 -2.80 0.62 -16.85
CA THR A 37 -3.55 -0.59 -16.43
C THR A 37 -3.33 -0.88 -14.95
N ALA A 38 -2.09 -0.82 -14.46
CA ALA A 38 -1.78 -1.07 -13.05
C ALA A 38 -2.38 0.00 -12.12
N ALA A 39 -2.32 1.27 -12.51
CA ALA A 39 -2.80 2.38 -11.72
C ALA A 39 -4.34 2.48 -11.67
N GLU A 40 -5.02 2.14 -12.77
CA GLU A 40 -6.49 2.18 -12.89
C GLU A 40 -7.18 0.90 -12.40
N ARG A 41 -6.42 -0.17 -12.13
CA ARG A 41 -7.01 -1.45 -11.69
C ARG A 41 -7.83 -1.29 -10.42
N ALA A 42 -9.15 -1.48 -10.55
CA ALA A 42 -10.06 -1.41 -9.43
C ALA A 42 -9.84 -2.58 -8.44
N LEU A 43 -10.03 -2.30 -7.16
CA LEU A 43 -10.15 -3.29 -6.11
C LEU A 43 -11.61 -3.28 -5.65
N GLU A 44 -12.37 -4.27 -6.09
CA GLU A 44 -13.76 -4.47 -5.65
C GLU A 44 -13.77 -5.58 -4.59
N LEU A 45 -13.82 -5.17 -3.33
CA LEU A 45 -13.95 -6.12 -2.22
C LEU A 45 -15.41 -6.28 -1.84
N PRO A 46 -15.97 -7.51 -1.95
CA PRO A 46 -17.27 -7.81 -1.40
C PRO A 46 -17.35 -7.48 0.09
N GLN A 47 -18.51 -7.03 0.54
CA GLN A 47 -18.74 -6.61 1.92
C GLN A 47 -18.42 -7.70 2.94
N GLU A 48 -18.57 -8.96 2.55
CA GLU A 48 -18.28 -10.14 3.38
C GLU A 48 -16.84 -10.17 3.91
N PHE A 49 -15.87 -9.55 3.21
CA PHE A 49 -14.50 -9.44 3.69
C PHE A 49 -14.35 -8.46 4.85
N PHE A 50 -15.16 -7.39 4.87
CA PHE A 50 -15.17 -6.40 5.95
C PHE A 50 -16.00 -6.87 7.14
N GLU A 51 -16.97 -7.74 6.92
CA GLU A 51 -17.86 -8.33 7.94
C GLU A 51 -17.37 -9.69 8.45
N ASP A 52 -16.24 -10.18 7.93
CA ASP A 52 -15.65 -11.43 8.38
C ASP A 52 -15.34 -11.35 9.88
N PRO A 53 -15.82 -12.29 10.70
CA PRO A 53 -15.60 -12.27 12.16
C PRO A 53 -14.12 -12.29 12.56
N GLY A 54 -13.25 -12.81 11.70
CA GLY A 54 -11.79 -12.80 11.90
C GLY A 54 -11.14 -11.46 11.62
N VAL A 55 -11.81 -10.56 10.88
CA VAL A 55 -11.33 -9.21 10.59
C VAL A 55 -11.77 -8.29 11.73
N THR A 56 -10.81 -7.86 12.53
CA THR A 56 -11.08 -7.01 13.69
C THR A 56 -11.03 -5.54 13.35
N GLU A 57 -10.21 -5.16 12.37
CA GLU A 57 -10.00 -3.78 11.94
C GLU A 57 -9.65 -3.71 10.46
N TRP A 58 -9.98 -2.60 9.84
CA TRP A 58 -9.55 -2.29 8.49
C TRP A 58 -9.52 -0.77 8.23
N GLU A 59 -8.70 -0.35 7.30
CA GLU A 59 -8.54 1.03 6.87
C GLU A 59 -8.16 1.09 5.40
N TYR A 60 -8.77 2.02 4.65
CA TYR A 60 -8.29 2.33 3.30
C TYR A 60 -6.95 3.04 3.35
N VAL A 61 -6.07 2.71 2.40
CA VAL A 61 -4.73 3.31 2.30
C VAL A 61 -4.84 4.59 1.45
N GLU A 62 -5.03 5.70 2.14
CA GLU A 62 -5.24 7.02 1.55
C GLU A 62 -4.03 7.94 1.75
N GLU A 63 -4.24 9.17 2.16
CA GLU A 63 -3.20 10.17 2.35
C GLU A 63 -2.07 9.68 3.28
N GLY A 64 -0.82 9.89 2.84
CA GLY A 64 0.37 9.43 3.55
C GLY A 64 0.71 7.96 3.32
N GLY A 65 -0.08 7.25 2.51
CA GLY A 65 0.17 5.89 2.07
C GLY A 65 0.04 4.82 3.14
N ILE A 66 0.61 3.65 2.87
CA ILE A 66 0.52 2.47 3.76
C ILE A 66 1.19 2.72 5.12
N LEU A 67 2.23 3.53 5.18
CA LEU A 67 2.91 3.82 6.45
C LEU A 67 2.01 4.66 7.38
N ALA A 68 1.23 5.58 6.84
CA ALA A 68 0.24 6.32 7.62
C ALA A 68 -0.89 5.39 8.11
N ALA A 69 -1.42 4.53 7.27
CA ALA A 69 -2.44 3.55 7.65
C ALA A 69 -1.96 2.60 8.76
N LEU A 70 -0.73 2.10 8.67
CA LEU A 70 -0.11 1.26 9.71
C LEU A 70 0.06 2.01 11.03
N TRP A 71 0.47 3.27 10.96
CA TRP A 71 0.56 4.12 12.15
C TRP A 71 -0.81 4.32 12.80
N ASN A 72 -1.83 4.64 12.01
CA ASN A 72 -3.19 4.90 12.50
C ASN A 72 -3.80 3.65 13.16
N ILE A 73 -3.72 2.50 12.51
CA ILE A 73 -4.23 1.23 13.07
C ILE A 73 -3.54 0.88 14.38
N SER A 74 -2.21 0.98 14.45
CA SER A 74 -1.46 0.73 15.68
C SER A 74 -1.84 1.71 16.77
N GLY A 75 -2.01 3.00 16.45
CA GLY A 75 -2.37 4.03 17.40
C GLY A 75 -3.78 3.91 17.95
N ALA A 76 -4.74 3.58 17.09
CA ALA A 76 -6.15 3.47 17.48
C ALA A 76 -6.40 2.38 18.53
N TYR A 77 -5.61 1.33 18.54
CA TYR A 77 -5.75 0.18 19.43
C TYR A 77 -4.63 0.06 20.47
N GLU A 78 -3.75 1.03 20.53
CA GLU A 78 -2.60 1.04 21.45
C GLU A 78 -1.79 -0.26 21.41
N GLN A 79 -1.66 -0.84 20.22
CA GLN A 79 -0.95 -2.10 20.00
C GLN A 79 0.30 -1.91 19.14
N GLY A 80 1.33 -2.67 19.49
CA GLY A 80 2.52 -2.79 18.69
C GLY A 80 2.25 -3.55 17.40
N ILE A 81 3.05 -3.29 16.40
CA ILE A 81 3.05 -4.01 15.13
C ILE A 81 4.47 -4.34 14.70
N SER A 82 4.61 -5.40 13.92
CA SER A 82 5.81 -5.65 13.13
C SER A 82 5.42 -6.01 11.70
N PHE A 83 6.09 -5.44 10.72
CA PHE A 83 5.79 -5.66 9.32
C PHE A 83 7.03 -5.56 8.44
N SER A 84 6.94 -6.12 7.25
CA SER A 84 7.99 -6.08 6.24
C SER A 84 7.56 -5.23 5.04
N LEU A 85 8.36 -4.23 4.70
CA LEU A 85 8.16 -3.41 3.50
C LEU A 85 8.17 -4.25 2.22
N LEU A 86 9.04 -5.26 2.16
CA LEU A 86 9.20 -6.12 0.98
C LEU A 86 7.99 -7.01 0.69
N LYS A 87 7.10 -7.19 1.67
CA LYS A 87 5.87 -7.98 1.51
C LYS A 87 4.68 -7.15 1.05
N ILE A 88 4.79 -5.83 1.06
CA ILE A 88 3.70 -4.94 0.67
C ILE A 88 3.55 -4.98 -0.86
N PRO A 89 2.34 -5.31 -1.40
CA PRO A 89 2.15 -5.38 -2.83
C PRO A 89 2.29 -4.00 -3.51
N VAL A 90 3.15 -3.94 -4.50
CA VAL A 90 3.34 -2.76 -5.36
C VAL A 90 3.72 -3.23 -6.77
N SER A 91 3.18 -2.60 -7.81
CA SER A 91 3.56 -2.95 -9.17
C SER A 91 4.91 -2.35 -9.55
N GLN A 92 5.64 -3.06 -10.41
CA GLN A 92 6.94 -2.59 -10.91
C GLN A 92 6.82 -1.24 -11.62
N GLU A 93 5.76 -1.03 -12.37
CA GLU A 93 5.50 0.22 -13.09
C GLU A 93 5.38 1.41 -12.13
N ILE A 94 4.72 1.22 -10.99
CA ILE A 94 4.60 2.26 -9.95
C ILE A 94 5.96 2.54 -9.29
N ILE A 95 6.76 1.50 -9.03
CA ILE A 95 8.12 1.66 -8.51
C ILE A 95 8.97 2.50 -9.46
N GLU A 96 8.95 2.21 -10.76
CA GLU A 96 9.70 2.95 -11.78
C GLU A 96 9.29 4.44 -11.84
N VAL A 97 7.99 4.73 -11.69
CA VAL A 97 7.50 6.13 -11.60
C VAL A 97 8.00 6.80 -10.34
N CYS A 98 7.96 6.10 -9.22
CA CYS A 98 8.48 6.60 -7.95
C CYS A 98 9.98 6.91 -8.02
N GLU A 99 10.75 6.06 -8.66
CA GLU A 99 12.19 6.29 -8.88
C GLU A 99 12.45 7.52 -9.75
N LEU A 100 11.66 7.70 -10.83
CA LEU A 100 11.81 8.85 -11.73
C LEU A 100 11.59 10.20 -11.03
N PHE A 101 10.64 10.27 -10.12
CA PHE A 101 10.25 11.51 -9.44
C PHE A 101 10.72 11.60 -7.98
N ASP A 102 11.59 10.72 -7.53
CA ASP A 102 12.07 10.63 -6.16
C ASP A 102 10.93 10.58 -5.12
N LEU A 103 9.97 9.68 -5.37
CA LEU A 103 8.84 9.43 -4.48
C LEU A 103 9.05 8.16 -3.67
N ASN A 104 8.63 8.18 -2.41
CA ASN A 104 8.57 6.97 -1.60
C ASN A 104 7.21 6.27 -1.81
N PRO A 105 7.15 5.10 -2.46
CA PRO A 105 5.88 4.42 -2.77
C PRO A 105 5.08 4.07 -1.52
N TYR A 106 5.73 3.88 -0.37
CA TYR A 106 5.07 3.54 0.89
C TYR A 106 4.40 4.74 1.57
N ARG A 107 4.73 5.96 1.16
CA ARG A 107 4.13 7.22 1.62
C ARG A 107 3.25 7.89 0.58
N LEU A 108 3.04 7.22 -0.53
CA LEU A 108 2.23 7.70 -1.64
C LEU A 108 0.80 7.17 -1.51
N ARG A 109 -0.20 8.05 -1.66
CA ARG A 109 -1.60 7.64 -1.59
C ARG A 109 -1.90 6.51 -2.57
N SER A 110 -2.65 5.54 -2.09
CA SER A 110 -2.92 4.34 -2.86
C SER A 110 -4.25 4.37 -3.58
N GLY A 111 -5.31 4.79 -2.93
CA GLY A 111 -6.64 4.51 -3.45
C GLY A 111 -6.79 2.99 -3.68
N GLN A 112 -7.94 2.44 -3.77
CA GLN A 112 -8.11 1.02 -4.14
C GLN A 112 -7.15 0.04 -3.44
N CYS A 113 -6.87 0.28 -2.17
CA CYS A 113 -6.00 -0.55 -1.34
C CYS A 113 -6.50 -0.49 0.11
N VAL A 114 -6.53 -1.64 0.77
CA VAL A 114 -7.04 -1.78 2.15
C VAL A 114 -6.04 -2.49 3.03
N LEU A 115 -5.78 -1.94 4.20
CA LEU A 115 -5.05 -2.60 5.29
C LEU A 115 -6.06 -3.24 6.24
N MET A 116 -5.87 -4.51 6.54
CA MET A 116 -6.78 -5.29 7.39
C MET A 116 -6.01 -5.96 8.53
N VAL A 117 -6.63 -6.04 9.68
CA VAL A 117 -6.16 -6.85 10.83
C VAL A 117 -7.06 -8.07 10.93
N SER A 118 -6.50 -9.25 10.87
CA SER A 118 -7.26 -10.50 10.93
C SER A 118 -6.61 -11.52 11.83
N ASP A 119 -7.43 -12.27 12.57
CA ASP A 119 -7.01 -13.45 13.33
C ASP A 119 -6.55 -14.61 12.42
N HIS A 120 -7.01 -14.60 11.17
CA HIS A 120 -6.75 -15.61 10.13
C HIS A 120 -6.16 -14.97 8.87
N GLY A 121 -5.09 -14.17 9.02
CA GLY A 121 -4.52 -13.38 7.94
C GLY A 121 -4.11 -14.19 6.70
N TRP A 122 -3.56 -15.37 6.88
CA TRP A 122 -3.17 -16.25 5.77
C TRP A 122 -4.36 -16.75 4.97
N ASP A 123 -5.42 -17.20 5.63
CA ASP A 123 -6.67 -17.60 5.00
C ASP A 123 -7.34 -16.43 4.29
N LEU A 124 -7.41 -15.28 4.94
CA LEU A 124 -7.95 -14.06 4.35
C LEU A 124 -7.21 -13.67 3.07
N ALA A 125 -5.88 -13.66 3.11
CA ALA A 125 -5.06 -13.32 1.94
C ALA A 125 -5.25 -14.33 0.79
N GLU A 126 -5.38 -15.61 1.10
CA GLU A 126 -5.64 -16.65 0.09
C GLU A 126 -7.00 -16.46 -0.58
N ARG A 127 -8.06 -16.25 0.19
CA ARG A 127 -9.40 -15.98 -0.34
C ARG A 127 -9.44 -14.72 -1.21
N LEU A 128 -8.73 -13.66 -0.81
CA LEU A 128 -8.60 -12.44 -1.60
C LEU A 128 -7.91 -12.71 -2.96
N ARG A 129 -6.85 -13.51 -2.95
CA ARG A 129 -6.14 -13.90 -4.19
C ARG A 129 -7.01 -14.78 -5.10
N GLU A 130 -7.78 -15.69 -4.54
CA GLU A 130 -8.72 -16.55 -5.28
C GLU A 130 -9.78 -15.75 -6.04
N MET A 131 -10.20 -14.60 -5.51
CA MET A 131 -11.10 -13.70 -6.22
C MET A 131 -10.40 -12.75 -7.20
N GLY A 132 -9.10 -12.85 -7.38
CA GLY A 132 -8.30 -12.06 -8.32
C GLY A 132 -7.69 -10.77 -7.78
N ALA A 133 -7.78 -10.51 -6.47
CA ALA A 133 -7.10 -9.38 -5.85
C ALA A 133 -5.64 -9.70 -5.55
N GLU A 134 -4.77 -8.69 -5.64
CA GLU A 134 -3.46 -8.80 -4.99
C GLU A 134 -3.69 -8.74 -3.48
N ALA A 135 -3.04 -9.65 -2.76
CA ALA A 135 -3.10 -9.64 -1.29
C ALA A 135 -1.86 -10.29 -0.69
N ALA A 136 -1.43 -9.77 0.44
CA ALA A 136 -0.28 -10.32 1.16
C ALA A 136 -0.44 -10.15 2.67
N VAL A 137 0.04 -11.13 3.42
CA VAL A 137 0.31 -10.98 4.84
C VAL A 137 1.64 -10.26 4.98
N ILE A 138 1.61 -9.03 5.50
CA ILE A 138 2.79 -8.17 5.59
C ILE A 138 3.43 -8.17 6.96
N GLY A 139 2.72 -8.61 7.99
CA GLY A 139 3.19 -8.60 9.36
C GLY A 139 2.10 -9.00 10.34
N LYS A 140 2.30 -8.63 11.60
CA LYS A 140 1.43 -9.01 12.69
C LYS A 140 1.27 -7.89 13.71
N VAL A 141 0.18 -7.97 14.47
CA VAL A 141 -0.04 -7.17 15.69
C VAL A 141 0.71 -7.86 16.84
N GLU A 142 1.37 -7.07 17.67
CA GLU A 142 2.16 -7.53 18.81
C GLU A 142 1.71 -6.85 20.11
N ARG A 143 2.09 -7.44 21.23
CA ARG A 143 1.94 -6.78 22.54
C ARG A 143 2.89 -5.58 22.64
N GLY A 144 2.49 -4.58 23.42
CA GLY A 144 3.28 -3.37 23.60
C GLY A 144 2.90 -2.28 22.60
N ILE A 145 3.78 -1.32 22.41
CA ILE A 145 3.52 -0.11 21.58
C ILE A 145 4.53 0.07 20.45
N ALA A 146 5.51 -0.81 20.34
CA ALA A 146 6.55 -0.69 19.32
C ALA A 146 6.00 -0.95 17.90
N ARG A 147 6.35 -0.10 16.96
CA ARG A 147 6.01 -0.21 15.54
C ARG A 147 7.26 -0.60 14.75
N LYS A 148 7.53 -1.88 14.69
CA LYS A 148 8.76 -2.43 14.08
C LYS A 148 8.59 -2.62 12.58
N MET A 149 9.57 -2.15 11.83
CA MET A 149 9.61 -2.23 10.37
C MET A 149 10.87 -2.94 9.91
N THR A 150 10.74 -3.91 9.02
CA THR A 150 11.86 -4.60 8.38
C THR A 150 11.81 -4.42 6.86
N GLY A 151 12.95 -4.54 6.21
CA GLY A 151 13.08 -4.45 4.76
C GLY A 151 14.28 -3.57 4.37
N LEU A 152 14.66 -3.62 3.10
CA LEU A 152 15.77 -2.84 2.54
C LEU A 152 17.08 -3.00 3.31
N GLY A 153 17.33 -4.20 3.90
CA GLY A 153 18.55 -4.54 4.60
C GLY A 153 18.67 -4.03 6.04
N SER A 154 17.64 -3.39 6.58
CA SER A 154 17.66 -2.87 7.95
C SER A 154 16.36 -3.18 8.71
N THR A 155 16.47 -3.14 10.03
CA THR A 155 15.33 -3.16 10.95
C THR A 155 15.26 -1.79 11.62
N GLY A 156 14.08 -1.20 11.67
CA GLY A 156 13.85 0.10 12.28
C GLY A 156 12.47 0.21 12.91
N PHE A 157 12.11 1.42 13.25
CA PHE A 157 10.79 1.75 13.78
C PHE A 157 10.04 2.65 12.80
N LEU A 158 8.73 2.44 12.71
CA LEU A 158 7.86 3.30 11.92
C LEU A 158 7.85 4.71 12.53
N GLU A 159 8.13 5.69 11.70
CA GLU A 159 8.05 7.11 12.07
C GLU A 159 6.61 7.62 12.00
N ARG A 160 6.36 8.76 12.63
CA ARG A 160 5.09 9.47 12.50
C ARG A 160 4.74 9.73 11.03
N PRO A 161 3.44 9.75 10.68
CA PRO A 161 3.02 10.07 9.34
C PRO A 161 3.65 11.36 8.81
N GLN A 162 4.12 11.29 7.58
CA GLN A 162 4.70 12.41 6.86
C GLN A 162 3.70 12.87 5.79
N PRO A 163 3.85 14.09 5.24
CA PRO A 163 3.04 14.53 4.12
C PRO A 163 3.06 13.54 2.96
N ASP A 164 1.94 13.43 2.25
CA ASP A 164 1.84 12.52 1.11
C ASP A 164 2.86 12.91 0.03
N GLU A 165 3.54 11.91 -0.51
CA GLU A 165 4.55 12.10 -1.56
C GLU A 165 3.99 12.72 -2.86
N VAL A 166 2.68 12.62 -3.08
CA VAL A 166 2.01 13.26 -4.23
C VAL A 166 2.24 14.77 -4.27
N LEU A 167 2.49 15.40 -3.13
CA LEU A 167 2.76 16.84 -3.03
C LEU A 167 4.06 17.23 -3.73
N LYS A 168 5.01 16.32 -3.89
CA LYS A 168 6.25 16.56 -4.65
C LYS A 168 6.02 16.72 -6.15
N LEU A 169 4.87 16.30 -6.63
CA LEU A 169 4.53 16.42 -8.06
C LEU A 169 4.04 17.83 -8.46
N GLY A 170 3.82 18.68 -7.50
CA GLY A 170 3.37 20.06 -7.74
C GLY A 170 1.86 20.20 -7.90
#